data_98e26271a3f391ffa0224101aa5b1e00
#
_entry.id   98e26271a3f391ffa0224101aa5b1e00
#
_cell.length_a   1.000
_cell.length_b   1.000
_cell.length_c   1.000
_cell.angle_alpha   90.00
_cell.angle_beta   90.00
_cell.angle_gamma   90.00
#
_symmetry.space_group_name_H-M   'P 1'
#
loop_
_entity.id
_entity.type
_entity.pdbx_description
1 polymer ?
#
loop_
_entity_poly.entity_id
_entity_poly.type
_entity_poly.pdbx_seq_one_letter_code
_entity_poly.pdbx_strand_id
1 'polypeptide(L)'
;NYALTAKEMVLSGDWLSPQIYGTYWYDKPIMIYWLIALGFKIFGIADWVVRLPSAIFGALSVATMYQSTRTMSGKWALGLIGASVLGTSLMFWTVAHGVITDMVLLYTTLMVMIYSYKGLVEQKPYAMIVAYVFAALGVLTKGPVAIVLPGMILLVFAGINRSWSMVKAIF
;
A
#
# COMPACT_ATOMS: atom_id res chain seq x y z
N ASN A 1 6.65 -19.22 -3.90
CA ASN A 1 7.91 -18.61 -3.46
C ASN A 1 7.74 -17.71 -2.22
N TYR A 2 6.74 -16.77 -2.16
CA TYR A 2 6.58 -15.83 -1.02
C TYR A 2 6.48 -16.54 0.35
N ALA A 3 5.63 -17.57 0.46
CA ALA A 3 5.45 -18.32 1.70
C ALA A 3 6.73 -19.05 2.13
N LEU A 4 7.46 -19.62 1.15
CA LEU A 4 8.70 -20.36 1.44
C LEU A 4 9.80 -19.41 1.95
N THR A 5 10.02 -18.30 1.26
CA THR A 5 10.97 -17.27 1.69
C THR A 5 10.65 -16.75 3.09
N ALA A 6 9.38 -16.40 3.36
CA ALA A 6 8.96 -15.93 4.67
C ALA A 6 9.13 -17.00 5.76
N LYS A 7 8.91 -18.29 5.44
CA LYS A 7 9.15 -19.41 6.35
C LYS A 7 10.64 -19.54 6.68
N GLU A 8 11.52 -19.47 5.69
CA GLU A 8 12.97 -19.53 5.92
C GLU A 8 13.47 -18.35 6.75
N MET A 9 12.95 -17.14 6.52
CA MET A 9 13.26 -15.98 7.37
C MET A 9 12.89 -16.20 8.84
N VAL A 10 11.76 -16.85 9.12
CA VAL A 10 11.34 -17.17 10.50
C VAL A 10 12.25 -18.25 11.10
N LEU A 11 12.63 -19.28 10.33
CA LEU A 11 13.42 -20.40 10.81
C LEU A 11 14.90 -20.04 11.00
N SER A 12 15.47 -19.26 10.07
CA SER A 12 16.88 -18.83 10.15
C SER A 12 17.10 -17.67 11.12
N GLY A 13 16.06 -16.87 11.40
CA GLY A 13 16.17 -15.62 12.16
C GLY A 13 16.76 -14.46 11.35
N ASP A 14 17.10 -14.65 10.08
CA ASP A 14 17.57 -13.58 9.18
C ASP A 14 16.37 -12.90 8.49
N TRP A 15 16.05 -11.72 8.96
CA TRP A 15 14.93 -10.92 8.45
C TRP A 15 15.31 -9.94 7.34
N LEU A 16 16.60 -9.86 6.98
CA LEU A 16 17.10 -8.91 5.98
C LEU A 16 17.43 -9.56 4.65
N SER A 17 17.89 -10.83 4.69
CA SER A 17 18.34 -11.54 3.50
C SER A 17 17.34 -12.64 3.12
N PRO A 18 16.37 -12.36 2.21
CA PRO A 18 15.43 -13.37 1.77
C PRO A 18 16.15 -14.53 1.08
N GLN A 19 15.80 -15.76 1.49
CA GLN A 19 16.41 -16.99 0.97
C GLN A 19 15.34 -18.00 0.56
N ILE A 20 15.69 -18.87 -0.39
CA ILE A 20 14.92 -20.06 -0.77
C ILE A 20 15.91 -21.23 -0.92
N TYR A 21 15.73 -22.30 -0.13
CA TYR A 21 16.60 -23.47 -0.10
C TYR A 21 18.08 -23.10 0.16
N GLY A 22 18.33 -22.14 1.06
CA GLY A 22 19.66 -21.68 1.40
C GLY A 22 20.35 -20.78 0.35
N THR A 23 19.66 -20.43 -0.74
CA THR A 23 20.13 -19.47 -1.75
C THR A 23 19.42 -18.12 -1.62
N TYR A 24 20.17 -17.03 -1.76
CA TYR A 24 19.60 -15.68 -1.73
C TYR A 24 18.59 -15.47 -2.87
N TRP A 25 17.42 -14.91 -2.53
CA TRP A 25 16.30 -14.75 -3.45
C TRP A 25 15.74 -13.33 -3.39
N TYR A 26 16.17 -12.47 -4.30
CA TYR A 26 15.79 -11.04 -4.36
C TYR A 26 14.77 -10.75 -5.50
N ASP A 27 13.74 -11.59 -5.66
CA ASP A 27 12.70 -11.40 -6.70
C ASP A 27 11.81 -10.18 -6.42
N LYS A 28 11.49 -9.94 -5.17
CA LYS A 28 10.64 -8.81 -4.74
C LYS A 28 11.26 -8.05 -3.57
N PRO A 29 10.89 -6.76 -3.40
CA PRO A 29 11.25 -6.02 -2.21
C PRO A 29 10.70 -6.66 -0.93
N ILE A 30 11.32 -6.36 0.20
CA ILE A 30 11.26 -7.15 1.43
C ILE A 30 9.92 -7.11 2.17
N MET A 31 9.09 -6.08 1.96
CA MET A 31 7.87 -5.81 2.75
C MET A 31 6.92 -7.01 2.80
N ILE A 32 6.66 -7.66 1.67
CA ILE A 32 5.72 -8.78 1.63
C ILE A 32 6.20 -9.97 2.45
N TYR A 33 7.51 -10.23 2.44
CA TYR A 33 8.12 -11.31 3.23
C TYR A 33 8.01 -11.02 4.72
N TRP A 34 8.27 -9.78 5.14
CA TRP A 34 8.10 -9.36 6.53
C TRP A 34 6.65 -9.53 7.02
N LEU A 35 5.68 -9.12 6.22
CA LEU A 35 4.26 -9.23 6.60
C LEU A 35 3.84 -10.70 6.77
N ILE A 36 4.28 -11.59 5.86
CA ILE A 36 3.98 -13.02 5.95
C ILE A 36 4.75 -13.65 7.12
N ALA A 37 6.05 -13.35 7.28
CA ALA A 37 6.88 -13.86 8.35
C ALA A 37 6.35 -13.45 9.75
N LEU A 38 5.88 -12.21 9.88
CA LEU A 38 5.22 -11.74 11.10
C LEU A 38 3.93 -12.54 11.36
N GLY A 39 3.14 -12.77 10.33
CA GLY A 39 1.96 -13.63 10.42
C GLY A 39 2.30 -15.04 10.90
N PHE A 40 3.35 -15.66 10.33
CA PHE A 40 3.82 -16.98 10.73
C PHE A 40 4.30 -17.02 12.18
N LYS A 41 4.95 -15.95 12.65
CA LYS A 41 5.42 -15.86 14.04
C LYS A 41 4.26 -15.76 15.05
N ILE A 42 3.15 -15.14 14.66
CA ILE A 42 1.99 -14.92 15.55
C ILE A 42 1.02 -16.12 15.50
N PHE A 43 0.69 -16.60 14.31
CA PHE A 43 -0.37 -17.59 14.08
C PHE A 43 0.14 -18.98 13.69
N GLY A 44 1.46 -19.13 13.56
CA GLY A 44 2.06 -20.37 13.05
C GLY A 44 2.07 -20.45 11.50
N ILE A 45 2.79 -21.44 10.99
CA ILE A 45 2.97 -21.65 9.55
C ILE A 45 1.74 -22.37 8.99
N ALA A 46 0.87 -21.62 8.30
CA ALA A 46 -0.34 -22.15 7.67
C ALA A 46 -0.67 -21.39 6.39
N ASP A 47 -1.37 -22.03 5.44
CA ASP A 47 -1.66 -21.46 4.12
C ASP A 47 -2.55 -20.21 4.18
N TRP A 48 -3.48 -20.16 5.11
CA TRP A 48 -4.35 -18.99 5.29
C TRP A 48 -3.57 -17.76 5.78
N VAL A 49 -2.52 -17.94 6.58
CA VAL A 49 -1.67 -16.86 7.10
C VAL A 49 -0.95 -16.15 5.97
N VAL A 50 -0.54 -16.86 4.94
CA VAL A 50 0.14 -16.28 3.77
C VAL A 50 -0.75 -15.28 3.02
N ARG A 51 -2.08 -15.44 3.09
CA ARG A 51 -3.07 -14.56 2.45
C ARG A 51 -3.50 -13.38 3.33
N LEU A 52 -3.19 -13.43 4.62
CA LEU A 52 -3.57 -12.38 5.57
C LEU A 52 -3.13 -10.98 5.15
N PRO A 53 -1.89 -10.74 4.70
CA PRO A 53 -1.48 -9.40 4.27
C PRO A 53 -2.40 -8.84 3.19
N SER A 54 -2.68 -9.60 2.13
CA SER A 54 -3.57 -9.15 1.05
C SER A 54 -4.99 -8.86 1.56
N ALA A 55 -5.55 -9.73 2.40
CA ALA A 55 -6.89 -9.56 2.95
C ALA A 55 -6.99 -8.33 3.87
N ILE A 56 -6.01 -8.15 4.76
CA ILE A 56 -5.97 -7.01 5.69
C ILE A 56 -5.83 -5.69 4.93
N PHE A 57 -4.86 -5.59 4.01
CA PHE A 57 -4.66 -4.36 3.23
C PHE A 57 -5.80 -4.10 2.25
N GLY A 58 -6.47 -5.15 1.76
CA GLY A 58 -7.73 -5.04 1.03
C GLY A 58 -8.83 -4.40 1.87
N ALA A 59 -9.10 -4.95 3.06
CA ALA A 59 -10.10 -4.40 3.98
C ALA A 59 -9.77 -2.95 4.39
N LEU A 60 -8.51 -2.66 4.71
CA LEU A 60 -8.04 -1.31 5.00
C LEU A 60 -8.23 -0.35 3.83
N SER A 61 -8.01 -0.80 2.58
CA SER A 61 -8.24 0.03 1.39
C SER A 61 -9.70 0.42 1.23
N VAL A 62 -10.63 -0.52 1.42
CA VAL A 62 -12.08 -0.24 1.37
C VAL A 62 -12.50 0.72 2.49
N ALA A 63 -12.05 0.47 3.72
CA ALA A 63 -12.34 1.33 4.87
C ALA A 63 -11.77 2.75 4.67
N THR A 64 -10.55 2.86 4.16
CA THR A 64 -9.88 4.13 3.89
C THR A 64 -10.59 4.88 2.74
N MET A 65 -11.02 4.17 1.68
CA MET A 65 -11.80 4.77 0.59
C MET A 65 -13.13 5.33 1.10
N TYR A 66 -13.85 4.57 1.94
CA TYR A 66 -15.06 5.06 2.61
C TYR A 66 -14.80 6.36 3.38
N GLN A 67 -13.81 6.31 4.29
CA GLN A 67 -13.54 7.43 5.19
C GLN A 67 -13.05 8.67 4.45
N SER A 68 -12.14 8.52 3.48
CA SER A 68 -11.61 9.64 2.72
C SER A 68 -12.70 10.30 1.85
N THR A 69 -13.46 9.50 1.10
CA THR A 69 -14.54 10.01 0.25
C THR A 69 -15.64 10.69 1.08
N ARG A 70 -16.02 10.10 2.23
CA ARG A 70 -16.95 10.72 3.17
C ARG A 70 -16.43 12.07 3.68
N THR A 71 -15.17 12.13 4.11
CA THR A 71 -14.58 13.35 4.67
C THR A 71 -14.44 14.45 3.62
N MET A 72 -13.98 14.10 2.40
CA MET A 72 -13.80 15.08 1.31
C MET A 72 -15.13 15.60 0.74
N SER A 73 -16.17 14.77 0.69
CA SER A 73 -17.48 15.16 0.15
C SER A 73 -18.47 15.69 1.17
N GLY A 74 -18.23 15.46 2.46
CA GLY A 74 -19.16 15.74 3.55
C GLY A 74 -20.39 14.80 3.57
N LYS A 75 -20.48 13.79 2.68
CA LYS A 75 -21.64 12.93 2.51
C LYS A 75 -21.29 11.46 2.74
N TRP A 76 -21.92 10.82 3.74
CA TRP A 76 -21.70 9.40 4.05
C TRP A 76 -22.05 8.47 2.89
N ALA A 77 -23.11 8.82 2.11
CA ALA A 77 -23.55 8.03 0.97
C ALA A 77 -22.49 7.94 -0.14
N LEU A 78 -21.75 9.03 -0.41
CA LEU A 78 -20.67 9.02 -1.38
C LEU A 78 -19.50 8.15 -0.89
N GLY A 79 -19.24 8.15 0.42
CA GLY A 79 -18.28 7.23 1.03
C GLY A 79 -18.67 5.78 0.79
N LEU A 80 -19.93 5.41 1.01
CA LEU A 80 -20.42 4.06 0.72
C LEU A 80 -20.30 3.69 -0.76
N ILE A 81 -20.70 4.58 -1.66
CA ILE A 81 -20.57 4.34 -3.10
C ILE A 81 -19.12 4.07 -3.49
N GLY A 82 -18.18 4.94 -3.05
CA GLY A 82 -16.76 4.77 -3.36
C GLY A 82 -16.20 3.44 -2.83
N ALA A 83 -16.50 3.10 -1.58
CA ALA A 83 -16.09 1.84 -0.97
C ALA A 83 -16.71 0.61 -1.66
N SER A 84 -17.99 0.69 -2.03
CA SER A 84 -18.69 -0.39 -2.72
C SER A 84 -18.13 -0.61 -4.12
N VAL A 85 -17.89 0.44 -4.90
CA VAL A 85 -17.29 0.35 -6.24
C VAL A 85 -15.91 -0.30 -6.17
N LEU A 86 -15.07 0.09 -5.20
CA LEU A 86 -13.77 -0.53 -5.01
C LEU A 86 -13.92 -2.00 -4.59
N GLY A 87 -14.69 -2.27 -3.52
CA GLY A 87 -14.78 -3.61 -2.92
C GLY A 87 -15.50 -4.66 -3.77
N THR A 88 -16.40 -4.24 -4.69
CA THR A 88 -17.11 -5.13 -5.62
C THR A 88 -16.43 -5.27 -6.98
N SER A 89 -15.31 -4.56 -7.21
CA SER A 89 -14.51 -4.73 -8.42
C SER A 89 -13.93 -6.14 -8.47
N LEU A 90 -14.14 -6.85 -9.57
CA LEU A 90 -13.66 -8.22 -9.78
C LEU A 90 -12.13 -8.29 -9.63
N MET A 91 -11.41 -7.32 -10.17
CA MET A 91 -9.95 -7.25 -10.07
C MET A 91 -9.50 -7.10 -8.61
N PHE A 92 -10.14 -6.21 -7.86
CA PHE A 92 -9.86 -6.02 -6.44
C PHE A 92 -10.11 -7.29 -5.64
N TRP A 93 -11.26 -7.94 -5.86
CA TRP A 93 -11.63 -9.17 -5.17
C TRP A 93 -10.61 -10.29 -5.41
N THR A 94 -10.22 -10.50 -6.68
CA THR A 94 -9.23 -11.52 -7.06
C THR A 94 -7.88 -11.27 -6.40
N VAL A 95 -7.41 -10.02 -6.40
CA VAL A 95 -6.11 -9.62 -5.83
C VAL A 95 -6.13 -9.71 -4.29
N ALA A 96 -7.24 -9.37 -3.64
CA ALA A 96 -7.38 -9.44 -2.19
C ALA A 96 -7.29 -10.86 -1.63
N HIS A 97 -7.64 -11.87 -2.42
CA HIS A 97 -7.53 -13.29 -2.04
C HIS A 97 -6.22 -13.95 -2.49
N GLY A 98 -5.43 -13.24 -3.29
CA GLY A 98 -4.14 -13.70 -3.79
C GLY A 98 -3.00 -13.50 -2.79
N VAL A 99 -1.90 -14.23 -3.00
CA VAL A 99 -0.63 -14.02 -2.30
C VAL A 99 0.25 -13.13 -3.17
N ILE A 100 -0.05 -11.84 -3.18
CA ILE A 100 0.60 -10.86 -4.05
C ILE A 100 0.81 -9.52 -3.35
N THR A 101 1.76 -8.75 -3.86
CA THR A 101 2.15 -7.44 -3.29
C THR A 101 1.16 -6.31 -3.58
N ASP A 102 0.22 -6.54 -4.52
CA ASP A 102 -0.59 -5.47 -5.12
C ASP A 102 -1.57 -4.82 -4.13
N MET A 103 -2.09 -5.59 -3.15
CA MET A 103 -2.97 -5.00 -2.12
C MET A 103 -2.22 -4.07 -1.18
N VAL A 104 -0.99 -4.42 -0.81
CA VAL A 104 -0.15 -3.55 0.01
C VAL A 104 0.23 -2.30 -0.77
N LEU A 105 0.58 -2.44 -2.05
CA LEU A 105 0.86 -1.32 -2.95
C LEU A 105 -0.35 -0.42 -3.14
N LEU A 106 -1.53 -0.99 -3.37
CA LEU A 106 -2.78 -0.23 -3.52
C LEU A 106 -3.06 0.62 -2.28
N TYR A 107 -2.97 0.02 -1.10
CA TYR A 107 -3.19 0.73 0.16
C TYR A 107 -2.17 1.86 0.36
N THR A 108 -0.88 1.58 0.18
CA THR A 108 0.16 2.60 0.33
C THR A 108 -0.02 3.74 -0.68
N THR A 109 -0.31 3.43 -1.94
CA THR A 109 -0.61 4.44 -2.98
C THR A 109 -1.85 5.28 -2.62
N LEU A 110 -2.93 4.64 -2.15
CA LEU A 110 -4.14 5.35 -1.69
C LEU A 110 -3.81 6.32 -0.56
N MET A 111 -3.01 5.90 0.42
CA MET A 111 -2.56 6.77 1.51
C MET A 111 -1.69 7.93 1.01
N VAL A 112 -0.76 7.67 0.08
CA VAL A 112 0.03 8.74 -0.57
C VAL A 112 -0.89 9.78 -1.20
N MET A 113 -1.89 9.35 -1.99
CA MET A 113 -2.81 10.26 -2.67
C MET A 113 -3.64 11.10 -1.69
N ILE A 114 -4.21 10.45 -0.66
CA ILE A 114 -5.03 11.13 0.35
C ILE A 114 -4.23 12.16 1.14
N TYR A 115 -3.04 11.78 1.60
CA TYR A 115 -2.22 12.68 2.41
C TYR A 115 -1.54 13.76 1.58
N SER A 116 -1.20 13.50 0.33
CA SER A 116 -0.75 14.54 -0.61
C SER A 116 -1.87 15.57 -0.87
N TYR A 117 -3.11 15.11 -1.07
CA TYR A 117 -4.26 16.03 -1.18
C TYR A 117 -4.41 16.91 0.06
N LYS A 118 -4.35 16.31 1.26
CA LYS A 118 -4.40 17.07 2.52
C LYS A 118 -3.26 18.07 2.67
N GLY A 119 -2.05 17.70 2.23
CA GLY A 119 -0.89 18.59 2.26
C GLY A 119 -0.99 19.74 1.26
N LEU A 120 -1.36 19.44 0.03
CA LEU A 120 -1.35 20.39 -1.07
C LEU A 120 -2.60 21.29 -1.12
N VAL A 121 -3.78 20.72 -0.83
CA VAL A 121 -5.06 21.45 -0.94
C VAL A 121 -5.54 21.98 0.40
N GLU A 122 -5.49 21.15 1.45
CA GLU A 122 -5.90 21.56 2.80
C GLU A 122 -4.77 22.28 3.59
N GLN A 123 -3.60 22.44 2.97
CA GLN A 123 -2.42 23.15 3.53
C GLN A 123 -1.98 22.59 4.90
N LYS A 124 -2.04 21.26 5.07
CA LYS A 124 -1.59 20.58 6.29
C LYS A 124 -0.16 20.04 6.11
N PRO A 125 0.89 20.72 6.59
CA PRO A 125 2.29 20.35 6.28
C PRO A 125 2.68 18.95 6.78
N TYR A 126 2.15 18.53 7.93
CA TYR A 126 2.40 17.16 8.44
C TYR A 126 1.90 16.05 7.50
N ALA A 127 0.89 16.37 6.67
CA ALA A 127 0.33 15.38 5.77
C ALA A 127 1.31 14.95 4.68
N MET A 128 2.16 15.85 4.20
CA MET A 128 3.20 15.50 3.23
C MET A 128 4.21 14.52 3.82
N ILE A 129 4.59 14.68 5.10
CA ILE A 129 5.49 13.73 5.77
C ILE A 129 4.87 12.33 5.80
N VAL A 130 3.57 12.24 6.14
CA VAL A 130 2.84 10.96 6.12
C VAL A 130 2.79 10.37 4.71
N ALA A 131 2.56 11.20 3.68
CA ALA A 131 2.59 10.76 2.29
C ALA A 131 3.95 10.14 1.92
N TYR A 132 5.06 10.76 2.30
CA TYR A 132 6.41 10.23 2.04
C TYR A 132 6.68 8.92 2.78
N VAL A 133 6.21 8.79 4.03
CA VAL A 133 6.32 7.52 4.77
C VAL A 133 5.60 6.41 4.03
N PHE A 134 4.37 6.64 3.56
CA PHE A 134 3.64 5.62 2.78
C PHE A 134 4.26 5.37 1.40
N ALA A 135 4.85 6.38 0.75
CA ALA A 135 5.61 6.19 -0.47
C ALA A 135 6.84 5.28 -0.24
N ALA A 136 7.57 5.49 0.85
CA ALA A 136 8.70 4.64 1.22
C ALA A 136 8.27 3.18 1.50
N LEU A 137 7.17 2.98 2.24
CA LEU A 137 6.58 1.66 2.46
C LEU A 137 6.13 0.99 1.14
N GLY A 138 5.60 1.78 0.21
CA GLY A 138 5.26 1.33 -1.13
C GLY A 138 6.49 0.88 -1.93
N VAL A 139 7.61 1.60 -1.83
CA VAL A 139 8.88 1.20 -2.47
C VAL A 139 9.39 -0.12 -1.90
N LEU A 140 9.31 -0.32 -0.59
CA LEU A 140 9.64 -1.58 0.06
C LEU A 140 8.69 -2.73 -0.34
N THR A 141 7.55 -2.41 -0.96
CA THR A 141 6.54 -3.39 -1.42
C THR A 141 6.75 -3.79 -2.88
N LYS A 142 6.94 -2.84 -3.79
CA LYS A 142 7.01 -3.11 -5.24
C LYS A 142 8.03 -2.22 -5.99
N GLY A 143 8.92 -1.55 -5.27
CA GLY A 143 9.98 -0.72 -5.86
C GLY A 143 9.49 0.63 -6.39
N PRO A 144 10.17 1.20 -7.41
CA PRO A 144 9.98 2.59 -7.85
C PRO A 144 8.56 2.94 -8.31
N VAL A 145 7.76 1.98 -8.74
CA VAL A 145 6.37 2.21 -9.19
C VAL A 145 5.52 2.90 -8.14
N ALA A 146 5.81 2.64 -6.86
CA ALA A 146 5.11 3.25 -5.72
C ALA A 146 5.33 4.76 -5.58
N ILE A 147 6.38 5.31 -6.18
CA ILE A 147 6.64 6.75 -6.24
C ILE A 147 6.25 7.31 -7.60
N VAL A 148 6.61 6.62 -8.69
CA VAL A 148 6.40 7.11 -10.06
C VAL A 148 4.92 7.31 -10.35
N LEU A 149 4.07 6.33 -10.02
CA LEU A 149 2.64 6.42 -10.30
C LEU A 149 1.96 7.59 -9.56
N PRO A 150 2.00 7.69 -8.21
CA PRO A 150 1.41 8.82 -7.52
C PRO A 150 2.10 10.14 -7.86
N GLY A 151 3.42 10.16 -8.06
CA GLY A 151 4.17 11.34 -8.47
C GLY A 151 3.68 11.91 -9.80
N MET A 152 3.49 11.08 -10.81
CA MET A 152 2.91 11.52 -12.10
C MET A 152 1.50 12.09 -11.93
N ILE A 153 0.65 11.44 -11.14
CA ILE A 153 -0.72 11.92 -10.88
C ILE A 153 -0.68 13.30 -10.20
N LEU A 154 0.17 13.47 -9.20
CA LEU A 154 0.32 14.74 -8.48
C LEU A 154 0.88 15.84 -9.37
N LEU A 155 1.84 15.54 -10.25
CA LEU A 155 2.38 16.51 -11.21
C LEU A 155 1.32 16.96 -12.22
N VAL A 156 0.53 16.02 -12.76
CA VAL A 156 -0.60 16.34 -13.65
C VAL A 156 -1.62 17.21 -12.91
N PHE A 157 -1.96 16.84 -11.67
CA PHE A 157 -2.88 17.63 -10.84
C PHE A 157 -2.37 19.05 -10.60
N ALA A 158 -1.10 19.23 -10.25
CA ALA A 158 -0.48 20.55 -10.06
C ALA A 158 -0.44 21.35 -11.38
N GLY A 159 -0.19 20.69 -12.51
CA GLY A 159 -0.20 21.28 -13.84
C GLY A 159 -1.58 21.82 -14.25
N ILE A 160 -2.64 21.01 -14.04
CA ILE A 160 -4.03 21.42 -14.30
C ILE A 160 -4.41 22.64 -13.45
N ASN A 161 -4.01 22.65 -12.18
CA ASN A 161 -4.26 23.77 -11.27
C ASN A 161 -3.32 24.97 -11.49
N ARG A 162 -2.37 24.88 -12.43
CA ARG A 162 -1.36 25.92 -12.74
C ARG A 162 -0.64 26.45 -11.50
N SER A 163 -0.39 25.59 -10.51
CA SER A 163 0.17 25.98 -9.21
C SER A 163 1.61 25.52 -9.06
N TRP A 164 2.57 26.43 -9.30
CA TRP A 164 3.99 26.19 -9.03
C TRP A 164 4.30 25.92 -7.56
N SER A 165 3.49 26.45 -6.65
CA SER A 165 3.63 26.17 -5.21
C SER A 165 3.37 24.71 -4.90
N MET A 166 2.38 24.06 -5.54
CA MET A 166 2.13 22.63 -5.40
C MET A 166 3.29 21.80 -5.92
N VAL A 167 3.87 22.17 -7.08
CA VAL A 167 5.05 21.45 -7.61
C VAL A 167 6.21 21.51 -6.62
N LYS A 168 6.51 22.69 -6.05
CA LYS A 168 7.58 22.84 -5.04
C LYS A 168 7.31 22.09 -3.74
N ALA A 169 6.06 21.81 -3.41
CA ALA A 169 5.69 21.07 -2.20
C ALA A 169 5.74 19.54 -2.40
N ILE A 170 5.80 19.07 -3.65
CA ILE A 170 5.94 17.65 -4.01
C ILE A 170 7.42 17.21 -3.99
N PHE A 171 8.36 18.14 -4.09
CA PHE A 171 9.81 17.90 -4.08
C PHE A 171 10.49 18.67 -2.93
#